data_1b9aa99203d1a377629141bf21f84211
#
_entry.id   1b9aa99203d1a377629141bf21f84211
#
_cell.length_a   1.000
_cell.length_b   1.000
_cell.length_c   1.000
_cell.angle_alpha   90.00
_cell.angle_beta   90.00
_cell.angle_gamma   90.00
#
_symmetry.space_group_name_H-M   'P 1'
#
loop_
_entity.id
_entity.type
_entity.pdbx_description
1 polymer ?
#
loop_
_entity_poly.entity_id
_entity_poly.type
_entity_poly.pdbx_seq_one_letter_code
_entity_poly.pdbx_strand_id
1 'polypeptide(L)'
;MEHQEIYTQAQLMELIRQMGFLPLLYSGIRGFSAEELVSDDCRYVVFPDGGWDWPLWKWKGPIVTEGDVVYGKFFAGKAGFISREWWPDFYNYRRSRHPQPEEGSIEETIVLTLQEQGSLITRQLRAACGFTGPKAPNKRAQKPALLSSAEREVARPKVNMRSKFDGYVTRLQMGCYIVTEDFVYPTDKHGHEYGWGWSLLTTPEQLYGRDACHCSRTPEASFERLFQHFRKMLPEATDQQILKLLK
;
A
#
# COMPACT_ATOMS: atom_id res chain seq x y z
N MET A 1 -18.75 18.07 8.12
CA MET A 1 -19.66 16.95 7.77
C MET A 1 -19.86 16.16 9.04
N GLU A 2 -21.10 15.96 9.50
CA GLU A 2 -21.38 14.94 10.51
C GLU A 2 -20.98 13.61 9.88
N HIS A 3 -19.88 13.04 10.36
CA HIS A 3 -19.42 11.74 9.89
C HIS A 3 -20.35 10.67 10.48
N GLN A 4 -21.22 10.13 9.64
CA GLN A 4 -21.96 8.93 9.99
C GLN A 4 -20.92 7.81 10.21
N GLU A 5 -20.95 7.17 11.39
CA GLU A 5 -20.11 6.02 11.67
C GLU A 5 -20.30 4.91 10.62
N ILE A 6 -19.23 4.30 10.22
CA ILE A 6 -19.20 3.24 9.19
C ILE A 6 -19.22 1.87 9.86
N TYR A 7 -20.23 1.08 9.56
CA TYR A 7 -20.44 -0.25 10.12
C TYR A 7 -20.28 -1.39 9.10
N THR A 8 -20.24 -1.07 7.79
CA THR A 8 -20.19 -2.09 6.75
C THR A 8 -19.18 -1.75 5.66
N GLN A 9 -18.71 -2.78 4.96
CA GLN A 9 -17.88 -2.65 3.78
C GLN A 9 -18.53 -1.76 2.71
N ALA A 10 -19.84 -1.92 2.47
CA ALA A 10 -20.57 -1.13 1.47
C ALA A 10 -20.61 0.37 1.81
N GLN A 11 -20.80 0.72 3.09
CA GLN A 11 -20.73 2.12 3.54
C GLN A 11 -19.31 2.68 3.37
N LEU A 12 -18.26 1.89 3.68
CA LEU A 12 -16.89 2.33 3.48
C LEU A 12 -16.58 2.55 1.99
N MET A 13 -17.03 1.64 1.12
CA MET A 13 -16.84 1.77 -0.32
C MET A 13 -17.55 3.02 -0.87
N GLU A 14 -18.76 3.29 -0.44
CA GLU A 14 -19.50 4.50 -0.83
C GLU A 14 -18.80 5.77 -0.33
N LEU A 15 -18.31 5.77 0.91
CA LEU A 15 -17.53 6.87 1.45
C LEU A 15 -16.25 7.14 0.61
N ILE A 16 -15.54 6.09 0.21
CA ILE A 16 -14.34 6.22 -0.65
C ILE A 16 -14.71 6.86 -2.00
N ARG A 17 -15.84 6.47 -2.59
CA ARG A 17 -16.31 7.08 -3.85
C ARG A 17 -16.62 8.56 -3.68
N GLN A 18 -17.30 8.94 -2.61
CA GLN A 18 -17.67 10.33 -2.31
C GLN A 18 -16.45 11.20 -2.00
N MET A 19 -15.53 10.70 -1.19
CA MET A 19 -14.31 11.41 -0.82
C MET A 19 -13.27 11.43 -1.94
N GLY A 20 -13.24 10.42 -2.79
CA GLY A 20 -12.22 10.22 -3.82
C GLY A 20 -10.90 9.68 -3.30
N PHE A 21 -10.54 9.97 -2.06
CA PHE A 21 -9.28 9.59 -1.40
C PHE A 21 -9.54 9.21 0.04
N LEU A 22 -9.02 8.07 0.48
CA LEU A 22 -9.11 7.68 1.89
C LEU A 22 -7.91 6.80 2.31
N PRO A 23 -7.00 7.30 3.16
CA PRO A 23 -5.99 6.45 3.81
C PRO A 23 -6.64 5.33 4.61
N LEU A 24 -6.03 4.14 4.63
CA LEU A 24 -6.53 3.03 5.45
C LEU A 24 -6.33 3.30 6.94
N LEU A 25 -5.12 3.74 7.30
CA LEU A 25 -4.72 4.06 8.68
C LEU A 25 -4.40 5.54 8.81
N TYR A 26 -4.39 6.04 10.04
CA TYR A 26 -4.11 7.45 10.35
C TYR A 26 -2.92 8.01 9.57
N SER A 27 -3.16 9.06 8.79
CA SER A 27 -2.22 9.66 7.84
C SER A 27 -1.57 10.97 8.29
N GLY A 28 -1.92 11.44 9.47
CA GLY A 28 -1.45 12.72 10.02
C GLY A 28 -2.48 13.86 9.93
N ILE A 29 -3.66 13.58 9.39
CA ILE A 29 -4.83 14.49 9.40
C ILE A 29 -5.94 13.76 10.15
N ARG A 30 -6.44 14.36 11.23
CA ARG A 30 -7.48 13.78 12.07
C ARG A 30 -8.80 13.67 11.28
N GLY A 31 -9.51 12.56 11.46
CA GLY A 31 -10.77 12.28 10.76
C GLY A 31 -10.62 11.98 9.27
N PHE A 32 -9.38 11.70 8.82
CA PHE A 32 -9.08 11.37 7.44
C PHE A 32 -8.36 10.03 7.32
N SER A 33 -9.00 8.98 7.79
CA SER A 33 -8.60 7.59 7.55
C SER A 33 -9.78 6.65 7.78
N ALA A 34 -9.80 5.52 7.09
CA ALA A 34 -10.83 4.50 7.31
C ALA A 34 -10.84 4.01 8.77
N GLU A 35 -9.67 3.87 9.38
CA GLU A 35 -9.52 3.49 10.79
C GLU A 35 -10.24 4.42 11.76
N GLU A 36 -10.25 5.74 11.49
CA GLU A 36 -10.90 6.73 12.36
C GLU A 36 -12.40 6.87 12.09
N LEU A 37 -12.86 6.55 10.88
CA LEU A 37 -14.25 6.72 10.43
C LEU A 37 -15.11 5.47 10.61
N VAL A 38 -14.47 4.31 10.72
CA VAL A 38 -15.15 3.04 10.98
C VAL A 38 -15.44 2.93 12.47
N SER A 39 -16.64 2.45 12.81
CA SER A 39 -17.07 2.20 14.20
C SER A 39 -16.06 1.31 14.92
N ASP A 40 -15.91 1.54 16.23
CA ASP A 40 -15.04 0.74 17.09
C ASP A 40 -15.37 -0.76 17.01
N ASP A 41 -16.65 -1.12 16.88
CA ASP A 41 -17.12 -2.51 16.72
C ASP A 41 -16.64 -3.18 15.43
N CYS A 42 -16.23 -2.39 14.43
CA CYS A 42 -15.72 -2.88 13.15
C CYS A 42 -14.21 -2.67 12.97
N ARG A 43 -13.59 -1.87 13.85
CA ARG A 43 -12.17 -1.57 13.80
C ARG A 43 -11.33 -2.67 14.43
N TYR A 44 -11.69 -3.09 15.63
CA TYR A 44 -11.00 -4.13 16.36
C TYR A 44 -11.94 -4.79 17.36
N VAL A 45 -12.21 -6.07 17.17
CA VAL A 45 -13.13 -6.83 18.02
C VAL A 45 -12.36 -7.88 18.79
N VAL A 46 -12.53 -7.93 20.11
CA VAL A 46 -11.99 -8.96 20.99
C VAL A 46 -13.14 -9.85 21.44
N PHE A 47 -13.02 -11.16 21.22
CA PHE A 47 -14.01 -12.14 21.63
C PHE A 47 -13.78 -12.61 23.10
N PRO A 48 -14.82 -13.10 23.78
CA PRO A 48 -14.72 -13.58 25.16
C PRO A 48 -13.71 -14.72 25.36
N ASP A 49 -13.41 -15.50 24.34
CA ASP A 49 -12.44 -16.61 24.34
C ASP A 49 -10.98 -16.11 24.14
N GLY A 50 -10.78 -14.79 24.04
CA GLY A 50 -9.48 -14.19 23.78
C GLY A 50 -9.10 -14.12 22.30
N GLY A 51 -9.95 -14.59 21.39
CA GLY A 51 -9.82 -14.37 19.96
C GLY A 51 -10.05 -12.91 19.62
N TRP A 52 -9.55 -12.48 18.45
CA TRP A 52 -9.76 -11.11 17.97
C TRP A 52 -10.03 -11.12 16.47
N ASP A 53 -10.71 -10.09 15.99
CA ASP A 53 -10.96 -9.84 14.58
C ASP A 53 -10.71 -8.35 14.24
N TRP A 54 -10.44 -8.11 12.98
CA TRP A 54 -10.30 -6.76 12.43
C TRP A 54 -11.13 -6.67 11.14
N PRO A 55 -12.44 -6.42 11.23
CA PRO A 55 -13.33 -6.35 10.08
C PRO A 55 -12.84 -5.37 9.01
N LEU A 56 -12.43 -4.16 9.38
CA LEU A 56 -11.87 -3.17 8.46
C LEU A 56 -10.71 -3.76 7.62
N TRP A 57 -9.85 -4.57 8.25
CA TRP A 57 -8.73 -5.19 7.54
C TRP A 57 -9.19 -6.19 6.49
N LYS A 58 -10.25 -6.92 6.76
CA LYS A 58 -10.84 -7.89 5.83
C LYS A 58 -11.57 -7.19 4.67
N TRP A 59 -12.20 -6.04 4.91
CA TRP A 59 -12.95 -5.30 3.90
C TRP A 59 -12.08 -4.75 2.77
N LYS A 60 -10.78 -4.49 3.03
CA LYS A 60 -9.89 -3.90 2.02
C LYS A 60 -9.75 -4.75 0.76
N GLY A 61 -9.70 -6.08 0.88
CA GLY A 61 -9.59 -7.00 -0.27
C GLY A 61 -10.78 -6.87 -1.22
N PRO A 62 -12.00 -7.20 -0.75
CA PRO A 62 -13.20 -7.04 -1.56
C PRO A 62 -13.40 -5.63 -2.14
N ILE A 63 -13.09 -4.57 -1.38
CA ILE A 63 -13.18 -3.19 -1.89
C ILE A 63 -12.23 -2.98 -3.09
N VAL A 64 -11.02 -3.51 -3.02
CA VAL A 64 -10.02 -3.38 -4.10
C VAL A 64 -10.43 -4.20 -5.33
N THR A 65 -10.94 -5.43 -5.14
CA THR A 65 -11.29 -6.33 -6.24
C THR A 65 -12.60 -5.97 -6.94
N GLU A 66 -13.50 -5.25 -6.30
CA GLU A 66 -14.72 -4.72 -6.94
C GLU A 66 -14.44 -3.63 -7.99
N GLY A 67 -13.21 -3.16 -8.10
CA GLY A 67 -12.70 -2.46 -9.29
C GLY A 67 -12.94 -0.95 -9.37
N ASP A 68 -13.69 -0.35 -8.43
CA ASP A 68 -13.97 1.09 -8.45
C ASP A 68 -12.92 1.93 -7.74
N VAL A 69 -11.90 1.31 -7.18
CA VAL A 69 -10.82 1.98 -6.44
C VAL A 69 -9.46 1.47 -6.83
N VAL A 70 -8.46 2.30 -6.65
CA VAL A 70 -7.04 1.95 -6.75
C VAL A 70 -6.47 1.93 -5.34
N TYR A 71 -5.71 0.90 -4.99
CA TYR A 71 -5.12 0.76 -3.67
C TYR A 71 -3.60 0.64 -3.73
N GLY A 72 -2.94 1.34 -2.82
CA GLY A 72 -1.48 1.32 -2.71
C GLY A 72 -0.99 2.23 -1.60
N LYS A 73 0.33 2.30 -1.42
CA LYS A 73 0.98 3.15 -0.40
C LYS A 73 1.15 4.59 -0.89
N PHE A 74 0.07 5.28 -1.20
CA PHE A 74 0.06 6.60 -1.82
C PHE A 74 0.22 7.77 -0.85
N PHE A 75 -0.15 7.60 0.41
CA PHE A 75 -0.26 8.68 1.40
C PHE A 75 0.99 8.75 2.28
N ALA A 76 2.05 9.40 1.81
CA ALA A 76 3.34 9.45 2.48
C ALA A 76 3.87 8.05 2.90
N GLY A 77 3.76 7.08 1.99
CA GLY A 77 4.15 5.69 2.21
C GLY A 77 3.14 4.83 2.98
N LYS A 78 1.99 5.39 3.38
CA LYS A 78 0.88 4.66 3.98
C LYS A 78 -0.14 4.25 2.93
N ALA A 79 -0.74 3.07 3.15
CA ALA A 79 -1.72 2.51 2.24
C ALA A 79 -3.08 3.21 2.34
N GLY A 80 -3.82 3.23 1.23
CA GLY A 80 -5.17 3.73 1.17
C GLY A 80 -5.75 3.63 -0.22
N PHE A 81 -6.95 4.16 -0.35
CA PHE A 81 -7.81 4.05 -1.51
C PHE A 81 -7.87 5.37 -2.29
N ILE A 82 -7.92 5.27 -3.61
CA ILE A 82 -8.20 6.37 -4.53
C ILE A 82 -9.32 5.90 -5.45
N SER A 83 -10.41 6.67 -5.58
CA SER A 83 -11.49 6.32 -6.51
C SER A 83 -10.99 6.40 -7.96
N ARG A 84 -11.58 5.59 -8.84
CA ARG A 84 -11.23 5.56 -10.27
C ARG A 84 -11.45 6.91 -10.96
N GLU A 85 -12.37 7.72 -10.47
CA GLU A 85 -12.62 9.09 -10.97
C GLU A 85 -11.39 10.00 -10.81
N TRP A 86 -10.71 9.90 -9.67
CA TRP A 86 -9.58 10.75 -9.33
C TRP A 86 -8.22 10.16 -9.74
N TRP A 87 -8.20 8.89 -10.09
CA TRP A 87 -6.97 8.18 -10.44
C TRP A 87 -6.18 8.82 -11.58
N PRO A 88 -6.78 9.22 -12.74
CA PRO A 88 -6.02 9.80 -13.83
C PRO A 88 -5.25 11.07 -13.45
N ASP A 89 -5.88 11.98 -12.70
CA ASP A 89 -5.22 13.20 -12.22
C ASP A 89 -4.11 12.89 -11.20
N PHE A 90 -4.39 11.98 -10.27
CA PHE A 90 -3.41 11.57 -9.27
C PHE A 90 -2.21 10.88 -9.93
N TYR A 91 -2.45 9.95 -10.82
CA TYR A 91 -1.42 9.27 -11.61
C TYR A 91 -0.57 10.27 -12.40
N ASN A 92 -1.19 11.16 -13.17
CA ASN A 92 -0.51 12.17 -13.98
C ASN A 92 0.41 13.06 -13.12
N TYR A 93 -0.10 13.60 -12.04
CA TYR A 93 0.69 14.43 -11.13
C TYR A 93 1.82 13.66 -10.46
N ARG A 94 1.55 12.46 -9.93
CA ARG A 94 2.55 11.63 -9.24
C ARG A 94 3.68 11.21 -10.18
N ARG A 95 3.35 10.79 -11.41
CA ARG A 95 4.34 10.41 -12.42
C ARG A 95 5.24 11.57 -12.82
N SER A 96 4.74 12.80 -12.81
CA SER A 96 5.57 14.00 -13.08
C SER A 96 6.53 14.33 -11.93
N ARG A 97 6.19 13.93 -10.69
CA ARG A 97 7.01 14.19 -9.49
C ARG A 97 7.97 13.05 -9.16
N HIS A 98 7.67 11.85 -9.62
CA HIS A 98 8.49 10.67 -9.45
C HIS A 98 9.01 10.25 -10.81
N PRO A 99 10.27 10.55 -11.16
CA PRO A 99 10.83 10.20 -12.46
C PRO A 99 10.77 8.70 -12.68
N GLN A 100 10.78 8.31 -13.96
CA GLN A 100 10.84 6.91 -14.33
C GLN A 100 12.07 6.26 -13.68
N PRO A 101 11.95 5.01 -13.17
CA PRO A 101 13.09 4.28 -12.65
C PRO A 101 14.26 4.29 -13.63
N GLU A 102 15.46 4.53 -13.12
CA GLU A 102 16.69 4.55 -13.94
C GLU A 102 16.94 3.18 -14.54
N GLU A 103 17.46 3.14 -15.75
CA GLU A 103 17.86 1.92 -16.45
C GLU A 103 18.85 1.09 -15.62
N GLY A 104 18.60 -0.20 -15.48
CA GLY A 104 19.39 -1.12 -14.64
C GLY A 104 19.17 -0.98 -13.13
N SER A 105 18.27 -0.08 -12.68
CA SER A 105 17.94 0.04 -11.27
C SER A 105 17.08 -1.12 -10.75
N ILE A 106 17.05 -1.27 -9.44
CA ILE A 106 16.17 -2.26 -8.78
C ILE A 106 14.71 -1.92 -9.00
N GLU A 107 14.36 -0.63 -8.96
CA GLU A 107 13.02 -0.15 -9.24
C GLU A 107 12.57 -0.52 -10.64
N GLU A 108 13.41 -0.34 -11.64
CA GLU A 108 13.12 -0.77 -13.00
C GLU A 108 12.94 -2.28 -13.08
N THR A 109 13.87 -3.05 -12.49
CA THR A 109 13.78 -4.52 -12.45
C THR A 109 12.45 -4.98 -11.86
N ILE A 110 11.95 -4.33 -10.80
CA ILE A 110 10.65 -4.64 -10.19
C ILE A 110 9.51 -4.40 -11.19
N VAL A 111 9.51 -3.24 -11.84
CA VAL A 111 8.44 -2.89 -12.81
C VAL A 111 8.45 -3.83 -14.01
N LEU A 112 9.63 -4.08 -14.62
CA LEU A 112 9.78 -4.99 -15.74
C LEU A 112 9.37 -6.41 -15.38
N THR A 113 9.75 -6.89 -14.19
CA THR A 113 9.35 -8.23 -13.71
C THR A 113 7.82 -8.37 -13.66
N LEU A 114 7.11 -7.35 -13.16
CA LEU A 114 5.64 -7.36 -13.13
C LEU A 114 5.05 -7.27 -14.53
N GLN A 115 5.65 -6.50 -15.42
CA GLN A 115 5.20 -6.40 -16.82
C GLN A 115 5.35 -7.72 -17.58
N GLU A 116 6.41 -8.47 -17.32
CA GLU A 116 6.71 -9.74 -17.98
C GLU A 116 5.96 -10.92 -17.38
N GLN A 117 5.88 -11.00 -16.03
CA GLN A 117 5.34 -12.17 -15.33
C GLN A 117 3.91 -11.99 -14.84
N GLY A 118 3.34 -10.78 -14.98
CA GLY A 118 2.03 -10.46 -14.44
C GLY A 118 2.09 -10.17 -12.93
N SER A 119 0.94 -10.31 -12.28
CA SER A 119 0.77 -9.98 -10.87
C SER A 119 1.49 -10.95 -9.95
N LEU A 120 2.26 -10.43 -9.00
CA LEU A 120 3.06 -11.23 -8.07
C LEU A 120 2.84 -10.75 -6.63
N ILE A 121 2.72 -11.70 -5.70
CA ILE A 121 2.77 -11.33 -4.28
C ILE A 121 4.18 -10.85 -3.93
N THR A 122 4.29 -9.96 -2.95
CA THR A 122 5.56 -9.32 -2.55
C THR A 122 6.72 -10.33 -2.34
N ARG A 123 6.40 -11.54 -1.85
CA ARG A 123 7.40 -12.60 -1.65
C ARG A 123 7.93 -13.15 -2.97
N GLN A 124 7.05 -13.40 -3.95
CA GLN A 124 7.43 -13.90 -5.28
C GLN A 124 8.21 -12.83 -6.04
N LEU A 125 7.72 -11.59 -6.03
CA LEU A 125 8.40 -10.46 -6.66
C LEU A 125 9.81 -10.26 -6.12
N ARG A 126 9.99 -10.35 -4.80
CA ARG A 126 11.32 -10.29 -4.17
C ARG A 126 12.24 -11.40 -4.66
N ALA A 127 11.72 -12.63 -4.79
CA ALA A 127 12.47 -13.76 -5.28
C ALA A 127 12.87 -13.58 -6.76
N ALA A 128 11.92 -13.16 -7.61
CA ALA A 128 12.13 -12.90 -9.03
C ALA A 128 13.19 -11.81 -9.28
N CYS A 129 13.22 -10.77 -8.42
CA CYS A 129 14.23 -9.70 -8.47
C CYS A 129 15.57 -10.07 -7.77
N GLY A 130 15.80 -11.33 -7.42
CA GLY A 130 17.10 -11.77 -6.85
C GLY A 130 17.33 -11.38 -5.38
N PHE A 131 16.31 -10.90 -4.65
CA PHE A 131 16.40 -10.51 -3.23
C PHE A 131 16.18 -11.68 -2.24
N THR A 132 16.27 -12.92 -2.67
CA THR A 132 16.30 -14.08 -1.79
C THR A 132 17.69 -14.20 -1.21
N GLY A 133 17.85 -13.84 0.06
CA GLY A 133 19.07 -14.18 0.80
C GLY A 133 19.21 -15.70 0.93
N PRO A 134 20.43 -16.22 1.12
CA PRO A 134 20.64 -17.64 1.40
C PRO A 134 19.73 -18.05 2.56
N LYS A 135 19.05 -19.22 2.45
CA LYS A 135 18.26 -19.79 3.55
C LYS A 135 19.13 -19.77 4.80
N ALA A 136 18.73 -19.04 5.83
CA ALA A 136 19.43 -19.09 7.10
C ALA A 136 19.49 -20.56 7.54
N PRO A 137 20.66 -21.09 7.91
CA PRO A 137 20.76 -22.46 8.38
C PRO A 137 19.79 -22.64 9.55
N ASN A 138 19.14 -23.80 9.56
CA ASN A 138 18.07 -24.13 10.50
C ASN A 138 18.56 -23.91 11.94
N LYS A 139 18.08 -22.90 12.64
CA LYS A 139 18.55 -22.48 13.99
C LYS A 139 18.37 -23.52 15.08
N ARG A 140 17.90 -24.74 14.76
CA ARG A 140 17.73 -25.84 15.71
C ARG A 140 19.00 -26.67 15.97
N ALA A 141 20.13 -26.42 15.30
CA ALA A 141 21.29 -27.30 15.33
C ALA A 141 22.60 -26.71 15.89
N GLN A 142 22.64 -25.47 16.38
CA GLN A 142 23.88 -24.98 17.00
C GLN A 142 23.56 -24.06 18.20
N LYS A 143 23.97 -24.49 19.39
CA LYS A 143 24.15 -23.61 20.54
C LYS A 143 25.15 -22.50 20.13
N PRO A 144 24.88 -21.20 20.40
CA PRO A 144 25.82 -20.16 20.05
C PRO A 144 27.11 -20.35 20.85
N ALA A 145 28.22 -20.56 20.14
CA ALA A 145 29.54 -20.37 20.73
C ALA A 145 29.63 -18.92 21.22
N LEU A 146 30.15 -18.71 22.41
CA LEU A 146 30.43 -17.41 23.00
C LEU A 146 31.44 -16.68 22.10
N LEU A 147 30.98 -15.79 21.27
CA LEU A 147 31.81 -14.91 20.47
C LEU A 147 32.55 -13.92 21.37
N SER A 148 33.83 -13.70 21.17
CA SER A 148 34.63 -12.69 21.86
C SER A 148 34.16 -11.27 21.52
N SER A 149 34.50 -10.30 22.36
CA SER A 149 34.13 -8.90 22.17
C SER A 149 34.62 -8.34 20.83
N ALA A 150 35.78 -8.76 20.34
CA ALA A 150 36.36 -8.36 19.06
C ALA A 150 35.58 -8.91 17.86
N GLU A 151 35.01 -10.10 17.96
CA GLU A 151 34.17 -10.69 16.90
C GLU A 151 32.78 -10.05 16.80
N ARG A 152 32.29 -9.40 17.88
CA ARG A 152 31.05 -8.62 17.85
C ARG A 152 31.18 -7.29 17.11
N GLU A 153 32.38 -6.69 17.12
CA GLU A 153 32.67 -5.42 16.48
C GLU A 153 32.77 -5.53 14.94
N VAL A 154 33.11 -6.71 14.43
CA VAL A 154 33.22 -7.01 12.99
C VAL A 154 31.87 -7.44 12.39
N ALA A 155 30.90 -7.82 13.22
CA ALA A 155 29.53 -8.12 12.76
C ALA A 155 28.77 -6.81 12.45
N ARG A 156 29.12 -6.16 11.32
CA ARG A 156 28.27 -5.09 10.76
C ARG A 156 26.83 -5.60 10.69
N PRO A 157 25.84 -4.81 11.13
CA PRO A 157 24.45 -5.20 11.04
C PRO A 157 24.18 -5.58 9.57
N LYS A 158 23.87 -6.83 9.33
CA LYS A 158 23.45 -7.29 7.99
C LYS A 158 22.27 -6.42 7.60
N VAL A 159 22.48 -5.55 6.62
CA VAL A 159 21.41 -4.71 6.10
C VAL A 159 20.25 -5.63 5.79
N ASN A 160 19.12 -5.39 6.42
CA ASN A 160 17.94 -6.22 6.23
C ASN A 160 17.49 -6.08 4.77
N MET A 161 17.87 -7.00 3.92
CA MET A 161 17.55 -7.01 2.49
C MET A 161 16.05 -6.94 2.24
N ARG A 162 15.25 -7.47 3.18
CA ARG A 162 13.81 -7.38 3.14
C ARG A 162 13.34 -5.94 3.30
N SER A 163 13.84 -5.20 4.29
CA SER A 163 13.41 -3.81 4.50
C SER A 163 13.83 -2.88 3.37
N LYS A 164 14.97 -3.15 2.72
CA LYS A 164 15.37 -2.43 1.50
C LYS A 164 14.40 -2.67 0.36
N PHE A 165 14.03 -3.93 0.08
CA PHE A 165 13.09 -4.27 -0.97
C PHE A 165 11.71 -3.63 -0.73
N ASP A 166 11.21 -3.71 0.50
CA ASP A 166 9.93 -3.08 0.88
C ASP A 166 9.97 -1.54 0.69
N GLY A 167 11.15 -0.93 0.84
CA GLY A 167 11.39 0.49 0.52
C GLY A 167 11.26 0.82 -0.96
N TYR A 168 11.83 -0.02 -1.85
CA TYR A 168 11.68 0.13 -3.30
C TYR A 168 10.20 -0.01 -3.71
N VAL A 169 9.54 -1.06 -3.25
CA VAL A 169 8.11 -1.28 -3.49
C VAL A 169 7.26 -0.08 -3.03
N THR A 170 7.58 0.49 -1.87
CA THR A 170 6.85 1.66 -1.35
C THR A 170 7.05 2.89 -2.24
N ARG A 171 8.28 3.18 -2.67
CA ARG A 171 8.55 4.31 -3.58
C ARG A 171 7.85 4.14 -4.94
N LEU A 172 7.87 2.94 -5.49
CA LEU A 172 7.18 2.63 -6.74
C LEU A 172 5.66 2.81 -6.62
N GLN A 173 5.05 2.43 -5.48
CA GLN A 173 3.64 2.71 -5.23
C GLN A 173 3.40 4.22 -5.09
N MET A 174 4.22 4.94 -4.34
CA MET A 174 4.11 6.41 -4.23
C MET A 174 4.21 7.11 -5.58
N GLY A 175 5.02 6.60 -6.51
CA GLY A 175 5.15 7.10 -7.88
C GLY A 175 4.10 6.56 -8.85
N CYS A 176 3.13 5.77 -8.39
CA CYS A 176 2.11 5.14 -9.24
C CYS A 176 2.67 4.22 -10.33
N TYR A 177 3.84 3.59 -10.11
CA TYR A 177 4.42 2.57 -11.00
C TYR A 177 3.84 1.19 -10.77
N ILE A 178 3.46 0.90 -9.53
CA ILE A 178 2.83 -0.34 -9.12
C ILE A 178 1.67 -0.07 -8.15
N VAL A 179 0.69 -0.95 -8.19
CA VAL A 179 -0.52 -0.91 -7.35
C VAL A 179 -0.76 -2.28 -6.74
N THR A 180 -1.67 -2.36 -5.77
CA THR A 180 -2.15 -3.62 -5.23
C THR A 180 -3.43 -4.02 -5.97
N GLU A 181 -3.40 -5.17 -6.59
CA GLU A 181 -4.54 -5.78 -7.29
C GLU A 181 -5.48 -6.49 -6.33
N ASP A 182 -4.90 -7.23 -5.37
CA ASP A 182 -5.64 -8.04 -4.40
C ASP A 182 -4.77 -8.38 -3.19
N PHE A 183 -5.32 -9.18 -2.27
CA PHE A 183 -4.62 -9.74 -1.12
C PHE A 183 -4.75 -11.26 -1.09
N VAL A 184 -3.63 -11.95 -1.10
CA VAL A 184 -3.55 -13.41 -1.03
C VAL A 184 -3.31 -13.84 0.41
N TYR A 185 -4.24 -14.60 0.97
CA TYR A 185 -4.13 -15.12 2.33
C TYR A 185 -3.53 -16.53 2.30
N PRO A 186 -2.60 -16.85 3.23
CA PRO A 186 -2.18 -18.23 3.41
C PRO A 186 -3.36 -19.08 3.94
N THR A 187 -3.42 -20.33 3.52
CA THR A 187 -4.41 -21.29 4.00
C THR A 187 -3.76 -22.34 4.88
N ASP A 188 -4.47 -22.79 5.90
CA ASP A 188 -4.07 -23.92 6.73
C ASP A 188 -4.35 -25.27 6.02
N LYS A 189 -4.03 -26.39 6.69
CA LYS A 189 -4.27 -27.74 6.16
C LYS A 189 -5.76 -28.09 5.97
N HIS A 190 -6.66 -27.29 6.50
CA HIS A 190 -8.12 -27.45 6.39
C HIS A 190 -8.73 -26.48 5.37
N GLY A 191 -7.91 -25.64 4.72
CA GLY A 191 -8.36 -24.64 3.74
C GLY A 191 -8.81 -23.31 4.35
N HIS A 192 -8.65 -23.09 5.67
CA HIS A 192 -9.01 -21.82 6.29
C HIS A 192 -7.91 -20.80 6.08
N GLU A 193 -8.30 -19.61 5.64
CA GLU A 193 -7.39 -18.47 5.55
C GLU A 193 -6.94 -18.00 6.92
N TYR A 194 -5.67 -17.64 7.04
CA TYR A 194 -5.11 -17.12 8.30
C TYR A 194 -4.07 -16.02 8.07
N GLY A 195 -3.83 -15.24 9.13
CA GLY A 195 -2.80 -14.23 9.17
C GLY A 195 -3.11 -12.99 8.31
N TRP A 196 -2.05 -12.25 7.96
CA TRP A 196 -2.15 -11.03 7.19
C TRP A 196 -2.03 -11.35 5.69
N GLY A 197 -3.00 -10.97 4.89
CA GLY A 197 -2.94 -11.15 3.44
C GLY A 197 -1.70 -10.47 2.84
N TRP A 198 -1.07 -11.13 1.89
CA TRP A 198 0.04 -10.57 1.11
C TRP A 198 -0.51 -9.77 -0.07
N SER A 199 -0.05 -8.53 -0.24
CA SER A 199 -0.42 -7.74 -1.42
C SER A 199 0.03 -8.46 -2.70
N LEU A 200 -0.92 -8.67 -3.59
CA LEU A 200 -0.70 -9.04 -4.98
C LEU A 200 -0.45 -7.74 -5.75
N LEU A 201 0.75 -7.57 -6.26
CA LEU A 201 1.22 -6.34 -6.89
C LEU A 201 1.22 -6.49 -8.41
N THR A 202 0.88 -5.41 -9.09
CA THR A 202 0.89 -5.31 -10.56
C THR A 202 1.16 -3.87 -10.99
N THR A 203 1.29 -3.63 -12.30
CA THR A 203 1.32 -2.25 -12.83
C THR A 203 -0.11 -1.75 -13.07
N PRO A 204 -0.37 -0.43 -12.88
CA PRO A 204 -1.72 0.10 -13.09
C PRO A 204 -2.19 -0.05 -14.54
N GLU A 205 -1.28 0.02 -15.51
CA GLU A 205 -1.59 -0.14 -16.93
C GLU A 205 -2.03 -1.56 -17.28
N GLN A 206 -1.48 -2.59 -16.60
CA GLN A 206 -1.92 -3.98 -16.77
C GLN A 206 -3.29 -4.23 -16.13
N LEU A 207 -3.51 -3.66 -14.93
CA LEU A 207 -4.74 -3.89 -14.19
C LEU A 207 -5.93 -3.12 -14.76
N TYR A 208 -5.72 -1.86 -15.12
CA TYR A 208 -6.82 -0.95 -15.48
C TYR A 208 -6.84 -0.56 -16.96
N GLY A 209 -5.80 -0.91 -17.70
CA GLY A 209 -5.58 -0.43 -19.07
C GLY A 209 -4.94 0.97 -19.12
N ARG A 210 -4.30 1.27 -20.25
CA ARG A 210 -3.61 2.56 -20.45
C ARG A 210 -4.55 3.75 -20.42
N ASP A 211 -5.74 3.59 -20.99
CA ASP A 211 -6.74 4.66 -21.08
C ASP A 211 -7.22 5.10 -19.68
N ALA A 212 -7.34 4.16 -18.75
CA ALA A 212 -7.73 4.44 -17.37
C ALA A 212 -6.63 5.18 -16.57
N CYS A 213 -5.39 5.16 -17.04
CA CYS A 213 -4.27 5.91 -16.48
C CYS A 213 -4.02 7.24 -17.23
N HIS A 214 -4.72 7.44 -18.35
CA HIS A 214 -4.52 8.65 -19.17
C HIS A 214 -5.24 9.86 -18.59
N CYS A 215 -4.56 11.00 -18.58
CA CYS A 215 -5.12 12.29 -18.22
C CYS A 215 -4.76 13.31 -19.32
N SER A 216 -5.77 14.02 -19.83
CA SER A 216 -5.56 15.07 -20.84
C SER A 216 -5.05 16.39 -20.26
N ARG A 217 -5.01 16.53 -18.92
CA ARG A 217 -4.53 17.71 -18.23
C ARG A 217 -3.01 17.72 -18.14
N THR A 218 -2.43 18.93 -18.01
CA THR A 218 -1.03 19.01 -17.58
C THR A 218 -0.87 18.57 -16.13
N PRO A 219 0.32 18.15 -15.69
CA PRO A 219 0.56 17.79 -14.30
C PRO A 219 0.20 18.92 -13.30
N GLU A 220 0.44 20.18 -13.68
CA GLU A 220 0.12 21.36 -12.88
C GLU A 220 -1.41 21.52 -12.73
N ALA A 221 -2.17 21.33 -13.82
CA ALA A 221 -3.63 21.39 -13.78
C ALA A 221 -4.21 20.22 -12.97
N SER A 222 -3.63 19.03 -13.06
CA SER A 222 -3.98 17.91 -12.21
C SER A 222 -3.69 18.19 -10.73
N PHE A 223 -2.52 18.77 -10.43
CA PHE A 223 -2.18 19.18 -9.06
C PHE A 223 -3.20 20.17 -8.50
N GLU A 224 -3.52 21.23 -9.24
CA GLU A 224 -4.46 22.25 -8.78
C GLU A 224 -5.84 21.62 -8.50
N ARG A 225 -6.34 20.78 -9.40
CA ARG A 225 -7.61 20.06 -9.20
C ARG A 225 -7.58 19.20 -7.93
N LEU A 226 -6.52 18.45 -7.72
CA LEU A 226 -6.31 17.60 -6.53
C LEU A 226 -6.24 18.46 -5.27
N PHE A 227 -5.46 19.52 -5.28
CA PHE A 227 -5.27 20.40 -4.13
C PHE A 227 -6.59 21.07 -3.70
N GLN A 228 -7.33 21.61 -4.64
CA GLN A 228 -8.64 22.22 -4.37
C GLN A 228 -9.65 21.19 -3.84
N HIS A 229 -9.64 19.97 -4.36
CA HIS A 229 -10.48 18.90 -3.84
C HIS A 229 -10.15 18.58 -2.38
N PHE A 230 -8.85 18.40 -2.06
CA PHE A 230 -8.42 18.16 -0.67
C PHE A 230 -8.77 19.34 0.25
N ARG A 231 -8.59 20.59 -0.20
CA ARG A 231 -8.99 21.79 0.58
C ARG A 231 -10.47 21.80 0.91
N LYS A 232 -11.32 21.46 -0.08
CA LYS A 232 -12.77 21.37 0.12
C LYS A 232 -13.15 20.23 1.07
N MET A 233 -12.51 19.09 0.93
CA MET A 233 -12.79 17.88 1.71
C MET A 233 -12.27 17.99 3.15
N LEU A 234 -11.12 18.65 3.34
CA LEU A 234 -10.38 18.74 4.61
C LEU A 234 -10.19 20.23 5.02
N PRO A 235 -11.26 20.97 5.35
CA PRO A 235 -11.17 22.41 5.61
C PRO A 235 -10.26 22.76 6.79
N GLU A 236 -10.14 21.85 7.77
CA GLU A 236 -9.29 22.05 8.97
C GLU A 236 -7.81 21.68 8.73
N ALA A 237 -7.49 21.03 7.62
CA ALA A 237 -6.11 20.66 7.31
C ALA A 237 -5.31 21.88 6.85
N THR A 238 -4.04 21.96 7.23
CA THR A 238 -3.13 22.96 6.71
C THR A 238 -2.69 22.61 5.28
N ASP A 239 -2.28 23.62 4.50
CA ASP A 239 -1.73 23.38 3.16
C ASP A 239 -0.53 22.43 3.20
N GLN A 240 0.32 22.54 4.21
CA GLN A 240 1.46 21.64 4.39
C GLN A 240 1.04 20.18 4.60
N GLN A 241 -0.05 19.93 5.32
CA GLN A 241 -0.59 18.58 5.50
C GLN A 241 -1.13 18.03 4.18
N ILE A 242 -1.88 18.83 3.42
CA ILE A 242 -2.38 18.45 2.09
C ILE A 242 -1.22 18.18 1.13
N LEU A 243 -0.25 19.08 1.06
CA LEU A 243 0.95 18.90 0.23
C LEU A 243 1.74 17.63 0.59
N LYS A 244 1.75 17.24 1.87
CA LYS A 244 2.37 15.98 2.30
C LYS A 244 1.63 14.75 1.80
N LEU A 245 0.30 14.80 1.67
CA LEU A 245 -0.50 13.71 1.09
C LEU A 245 -0.26 13.58 -0.43
N LEU A 246 0.02 14.71 -1.09
CA LEU A 246 0.24 14.80 -2.54
C LEU A 246 1.70 14.54 -2.96
N LYS A 247 2.63 14.42 -2.02
CA LYS A 247 4.07 14.16 -2.31
C LYS A 247 4.38 12.75 -2.73
#